data_5a65b6106877bff4f1caa8b4e172f5ff
#
_entry.id   5a65b6106877bff4f1caa8b4e172f5ff
#
_cell.length_a   1.000
_cell.length_b   1.000
_cell.length_c   1.000
_cell.angle_alpha   90.00
_cell.angle_beta   90.00
_cell.angle_gamma   90.00
#
_symmetry.space_group_name_H-M   'P 1'
#
loop_
_entity.id
_entity.type
_entity.pdbx_description
1 polymer ?
#
loop_
_entity_poly.entity_id
_entity_poly.type
_entity_poly.pdbx_seq_one_letter_code
_entity_poly.pdbx_strand_id
1 'polypeptide(L)'
;IRPLRQMTGEAEFNEVFFSDTRIPTAEMLGGPGDGWRVSLTTLMNERVSIGGTIPQKGSGMIAELVKAWRNADESLKDPARLDAVMSLWSRAEVGRLTNIRASQNRKMGDPGPEGSIGKMASADLNKEIYELVMDLMGAEGMLYGSYEMVRPETAMGSDTAQKAFLRVRANSIEGGTSEVMRNILGER
;
A
#
# COMPACT_ATOMS: atom_id res chain seq x y z
N ILE A 1 11.10 10.22 20.98
CA ILE A 1 10.84 9.76 19.62
C ILE A 1 12.17 9.44 18.97
N ARG A 2 12.27 8.28 18.30
CA ARG A 2 13.47 7.85 17.59
C ARG A 2 13.07 7.41 16.17
N PRO A 3 13.68 7.98 15.11
CA PRO A 3 13.41 7.55 13.75
C PRO A 3 13.81 6.08 13.54
N LEU A 4 12.97 5.32 12.80
CA LEU A 4 13.25 3.95 12.40
C LEU A 4 13.74 3.92 10.95
N ARG A 5 14.96 3.43 10.76
CA ARG A 5 15.51 3.20 9.43
C ARG A 5 14.79 2.03 8.76
N GLN A 6 14.22 2.27 7.59
CA GLN A 6 13.60 1.26 6.75
C GLN A 6 14.62 0.63 5.78
N MET A 7 14.21 -0.44 5.11
CA MET A 7 15.04 -1.09 4.08
C MET A 7 15.30 -0.20 2.86
N THR A 8 14.50 0.85 2.67
CA THR A 8 14.72 1.91 1.66
C THR A 8 15.82 2.89 2.04
N GLY A 9 16.37 2.84 3.26
CA GLY A 9 17.25 3.86 3.80
C GLY A 9 16.52 5.05 4.45
N GLU A 10 15.23 5.22 4.20
CA GLU A 10 14.43 6.30 4.77
C GLU A 10 13.96 6.01 6.19
N ALA A 11 13.51 7.04 6.89
CA ALA A 11 12.93 6.98 8.22
C ALA A 11 11.57 7.68 8.25
N GLU A 12 10.57 7.07 7.58
CA GLU A 12 9.18 7.54 7.62
C GLU A 12 8.50 7.22 8.95
N PHE A 13 8.89 6.13 9.61
CA PHE A 13 8.33 5.66 10.87
C PHE A 13 9.21 6.05 12.06
N ASN A 14 8.60 6.09 13.23
CA ASN A 14 9.28 6.42 14.47
C ASN A 14 8.90 5.45 15.59
N GLU A 15 9.84 5.20 16.49
CA GLU A 15 9.55 4.68 17.82
C GLU A 15 9.15 5.84 18.73
N VAL A 16 8.10 5.65 19.49
CA VAL A 16 7.63 6.61 20.48
C VAL A 16 7.72 5.99 21.86
N PHE A 17 8.44 6.67 22.75
CA PHE A 17 8.63 6.26 24.15
C PHE A 17 7.84 7.19 25.05
N PHE A 18 7.04 6.62 25.94
CA PHE A 18 6.31 7.35 26.97
C PHE A 18 6.97 7.02 28.33
N SER A 19 7.56 8.03 28.97
CA SER A 19 8.16 7.92 30.31
C SER A 19 7.40 8.85 31.24
N ASP A 20 6.57 8.27 32.11
CA ASP A 20 5.77 8.98 33.12
C ASP A 20 4.94 10.16 32.58
N THR A 21 4.54 10.07 31.31
CA THR A 21 3.76 11.09 30.60
C THR A 21 2.36 11.18 31.21
N ARG A 22 2.02 12.36 31.73
CA ARG A 22 0.69 12.66 32.30
C ARG A 22 -0.16 13.42 31.30
N ILE A 23 -1.39 12.94 31.09
CA ILE A 23 -2.40 13.58 30.23
C ILE A 23 -3.59 13.91 31.10
N PRO A 24 -4.18 15.14 31.05
CA PRO A 24 -5.39 15.48 31.77
C PRO A 24 -6.53 14.52 31.41
N THR A 25 -7.29 14.08 32.41
CA THR A 25 -8.43 13.17 32.19
C THR A 25 -9.48 13.76 31.24
N ALA A 26 -9.59 15.08 31.18
CA ALA A 26 -10.50 15.79 30.27
C ALA A 26 -10.15 15.60 28.78
N GLU A 27 -8.91 15.15 28.45
CA GLU A 27 -8.48 14.87 27.08
C GLU A 27 -8.68 13.40 26.70
N MET A 28 -9.23 12.59 27.59
CA MET A 28 -9.52 11.19 27.32
C MET A 28 -10.70 11.06 26.35
N LEU A 29 -10.50 10.29 25.28
CA LEU A 29 -11.56 9.96 24.34
C LEU A 29 -12.38 8.76 24.87
N GLY A 30 -13.67 8.99 25.13
CA GLY A 30 -14.55 8.00 25.76
C GLY A 30 -14.35 7.92 27.27
N GLY A 31 -14.91 6.92 27.92
CA GLY A 31 -14.77 6.64 29.34
C GLY A 31 -13.67 5.61 29.66
N PRO A 32 -13.35 5.45 30.96
CA PRO A 32 -12.48 4.34 31.39
C PRO A 32 -13.01 2.99 30.90
N GLY A 33 -12.15 2.22 30.21
CA GLY A 33 -12.51 0.93 29.60
C GLY A 33 -12.95 1.01 28.12
N ASP A 34 -13.22 2.19 27.57
CA ASP A 34 -13.67 2.38 26.18
C ASP A 34 -12.54 2.29 25.12
N GLY A 35 -11.29 2.15 25.53
CA GLY A 35 -10.13 2.27 24.64
C GLY A 35 -10.18 1.38 23.41
N TRP A 36 -10.67 0.13 23.55
CA TRP A 36 -10.84 -0.77 22.41
C TRP A 36 -11.85 -0.25 21.38
N ARG A 37 -13.01 0.20 21.82
CA ARG A 37 -14.06 0.77 20.98
C ARG A 37 -13.57 2.03 20.24
N VAL A 38 -12.88 2.91 20.94
CA VAL A 38 -12.29 4.14 20.37
C VAL A 38 -11.24 3.79 19.31
N SER A 39 -10.35 2.83 19.60
CA SER A 39 -9.32 2.36 18.66
C SER A 39 -9.93 1.75 17.41
N LEU A 40 -10.96 0.93 17.53
CA LEU A 40 -11.67 0.35 16.37
C LEU A 40 -12.28 1.44 15.48
N THR A 41 -12.86 2.48 16.07
CA THR A 41 -13.43 3.62 15.32
C THR A 41 -12.34 4.32 14.50
N THR A 42 -11.17 4.56 15.10
CA THR A 42 -10.02 5.18 14.41
C THR A 42 -9.55 4.32 13.24
N LEU A 43 -9.34 3.01 13.47
CA LEU A 43 -8.90 2.08 12.43
C LEU A 43 -9.91 1.92 11.28
N MET A 44 -11.20 2.01 11.56
CA MET A 44 -12.24 1.97 10.53
C MET A 44 -12.19 3.23 9.65
N ASN A 45 -12.02 4.41 10.26
CA ASN A 45 -11.94 5.67 9.52
C ASN A 45 -10.66 5.77 8.68
N GLU A 46 -9.54 5.27 9.18
CA GLU A 46 -8.28 5.17 8.42
C GLU A 46 -8.47 4.38 7.11
N ARG A 47 -9.12 3.23 7.16
CA ARG A 47 -9.40 2.42 5.96
C ARG A 47 -10.23 3.15 4.91
N VAL A 48 -11.17 3.98 5.35
CA VAL A 48 -11.98 4.80 4.44
C VAL A 48 -11.12 5.86 3.75
N SER A 49 -10.20 6.49 4.47
CA SER A 49 -9.34 7.53 3.92
C SER A 49 -8.32 6.98 2.91
N ILE A 50 -7.75 5.81 3.17
CA ILE A 50 -6.78 5.14 2.27
C ILE A 50 -7.44 4.69 0.95
N GLY A 51 -8.73 4.31 0.97
CA GLY A 51 -9.47 3.85 -0.22
C GLY A 51 -10.25 4.94 -0.98
N GLY A 52 -10.08 6.23 -0.63
CA GLY A 52 -11.02 7.30 -1.02
C GLY A 52 -10.99 7.75 -2.48
N THR A 53 -9.90 7.60 -3.20
CA THR A 53 -9.74 8.05 -4.59
C THR A 53 -9.81 6.90 -5.58
N ILE A 54 -10.68 7.04 -6.59
CA ILE A 54 -10.73 6.09 -7.70
C ILE A 54 -9.68 6.54 -8.72
N PRO A 55 -8.62 5.77 -8.95
CA PRO A 55 -7.60 6.13 -9.93
C PRO A 55 -8.15 6.10 -11.34
N GLN A 56 -7.53 6.85 -12.24
CA GLN A 56 -7.80 6.75 -13.67
C GLN A 56 -7.39 5.36 -14.18
N LYS A 57 -8.06 4.88 -15.23
CA LYS A 57 -7.72 3.60 -15.87
C LYS A 57 -6.25 3.61 -16.33
N GLY A 58 -5.51 2.58 -15.94
CA GLY A 58 -4.11 2.42 -16.31
C GLY A 58 -3.14 3.39 -15.63
N SER A 59 -3.56 4.09 -14.56
CA SER A 59 -2.70 4.97 -13.77
C SER A 59 -2.16 4.27 -12.50
N GLY A 60 -1.26 4.92 -11.79
CA GLY A 60 -0.62 4.40 -10.60
C GLY A 60 0.47 3.37 -10.91
N MET A 61 0.67 2.39 -10.05
CA MET A 61 1.78 1.44 -10.16
C MET A 61 1.75 0.62 -11.46
N ILE A 62 0.57 0.34 -12.01
CA ILE A 62 0.47 -0.36 -13.30
C ILE A 62 1.00 0.47 -14.46
N ALA A 63 0.93 1.80 -14.38
CA ALA A 63 1.55 2.67 -15.39
C ALA A 63 3.07 2.52 -15.42
N GLU A 64 3.70 2.34 -14.26
CA GLU A 64 5.14 2.12 -14.16
C GLU A 64 5.55 0.78 -14.81
N LEU A 65 4.74 -0.28 -14.63
CA LEU A 65 4.97 -1.54 -15.31
C LEU A 65 4.85 -1.40 -16.84
N VAL A 66 3.81 -0.70 -17.33
CA VAL A 66 3.64 -0.46 -18.77
C VAL A 66 4.80 0.34 -19.33
N LYS A 67 5.29 1.34 -18.59
CA LYS A 67 6.48 2.12 -18.94
C LYS A 67 7.74 1.27 -18.97
N ALA A 68 7.95 0.44 -17.94
CA ALA A 68 9.08 -0.50 -17.89
C ALA A 68 9.05 -1.48 -19.07
N TRP A 69 7.89 -2.07 -19.38
CA TRP A 69 7.73 -2.94 -20.55
C TRP A 69 8.09 -2.25 -21.86
N ARG A 70 7.63 -1.02 -22.06
CA ARG A 70 7.92 -0.26 -23.29
C ARG A 70 9.40 0.04 -23.47
N ASN A 71 10.09 0.30 -22.37
CA ASN A 71 11.49 0.72 -22.34
C ASN A 71 12.47 -0.47 -22.17
N ALA A 72 11.99 -1.67 -21.87
CA ALA A 72 12.83 -2.84 -21.68
C ALA A 72 13.56 -3.22 -22.98
N ASP A 73 14.74 -3.83 -22.84
CA ASP A 73 15.47 -4.43 -23.94
C ASP A 73 14.62 -5.50 -24.64
N GLU A 74 14.73 -5.61 -25.98
CA GLU A 74 13.94 -6.56 -26.75
C GLU A 74 14.21 -8.03 -26.35
N SER A 75 15.41 -8.33 -25.86
CA SER A 75 15.74 -9.67 -25.33
C SER A 75 14.97 -10.06 -24.08
N LEU A 76 14.41 -9.06 -23.35
CA LEU A 76 13.57 -9.24 -22.16
C LEU A 76 12.07 -9.27 -22.49
N LYS A 77 11.69 -9.00 -23.74
CA LYS A 77 10.29 -8.94 -24.19
C LYS A 77 9.86 -10.26 -24.81
N ASP A 78 9.73 -11.29 -24.00
CA ASP A 78 9.20 -12.59 -24.43
C ASP A 78 7.67 -12.70 -24.21
N PRO A 79 7.00 -13.67 -24.84
CA PRO A 79 5.54 -13.86 -24.72
C PRO A 79 5.08 -14.13 -23.28
N ALA A 80 5.89 -14.81 -22.45
CA ALA A 80 5.52 -15.13 -21.08
C ALA A 80 5.50 -13.85 -20.20
N ARG A 81 6.48 -12.98 -20.39
CA ARG A 81 6.48 -11.66 -19.71
C ARG A 81 5.36 -10.76 -20.20
N LEU A 82 5.02 -10.79 -21.49
CA LEU A 82 3.87 -10.06 -22.01
C LEU A 82 2.57 -10.54 -21.36
N ASP A 83 2.38 -11.84 -21.25
CA ASP A 83 1.22 -12.44 -20.57
C ASP A 83 1.15 -12.00 -19.11
N ALA A 84 2.27 -11.99 -18.39
CA ALA A 84 2.35 -11.48 -17.02
C ALA A 84 1.96 -9.98 -16.93
N VAL A 85 2.46 -9.12 -17.83
CA VAL A 85 2.08 -7.70 -17.92
C VAL A 85 0.57 -7.56 -18.12
N MET A 86 -0.02 -8.32 -19.04
CA MET A 86 -1.46 -8.26 -19.35
C MET A 86 -2.33 -8.79 -18.20
N SER A 87 -1.86 -9.84 -17.51
CA SER A 87 -2.52 -10.36 -16.30
C SER A 87 -2.54 -9.33 -15.19
N LEU A 88 -1.41 -8.70 -14.88
CA LEU A 88 -1.32 -7.65 -13.86
C LEU A 88 -2.15 -6.43 -14.24
N TRP A 89 -2.17 -6.05 -15.53
CA TRP A 89 -3.02 -4.97 -16.02
C TRP A 89 -4.51 -5.27 -15.80
N SER A 90 -4.93 -6.48 -16.11
CA SER A 90 -6.32 -6.92 -15.91
C SER A 90 -6.71 -6.91 -14.44
N ARG A 91 -5.82 -7.38 -13.56
CA ARG A 91 -6.03 -7.36 -12.09
C ARG A 91 -6.07 -5.94 -11.54
N ALA A 92 -5.25 -5.02 -12.06
CA ALA A 92 -5.32 -3.60 -11.70
C ALA A 92 -6.67 -2.98 -12.06
N GLU A 93 -7.21 -3.31 -13.24
CA GLU A 93 -8.53 -2.83 -13.67
C GLU A 93 -9.66 -3.43 -12.83
N VAL A 94 -9.60 -4.72 -12.48
CA VAL A 94 -10.54 -5.34 -11.54
C VAL A 94 -10.52 -4.62 -10.20
N GLY A 95 -9.34 -4.30 -9.66
CA GLY A 95 -9.20 -3.51 -8.43
C GLY A 95 -9.84 -2.13 -8.53
N ARG A 96 -9.63 -1.43 -9.65
CA ARG A 96 -10.24 -0.13 -9.92
C ARG A 96 -11.78 -0.21 -9.96
N LEU A 97 -12.33 -1.20 -10.65
CA LEU A 97 -13.78 -1.44 -10.72
C LEU A 97 -14.37 -1.80 -9.34
N THR A 98 -13.67 -2.58 -8.55
CA THR A 98 -14.03 -2.89 -7.16
C THR A 98 -14.10 -1.61 -6.31
N ASN A 99 -13.14 -0.69 -6.47
CA ASN A 99 -13.15 0.60 -5.78
C ASN A 99 -14.32 1.50 -6.22
N ILE A 100 -14.71 1.46 -7.49
CA ILE A 100 -15.93 2.15 -7.99
C ILE A 100 -17.17 1.60 -7.27
N ARG A 101 -17.31 0.27 -7.24
CA ARG A 101 -18.41 -0.40 -6.54
C ARG A 101 -18.44 -0.04 -5.06
N ALA A 102 -17.29 -0.10 -4.38
CA ALA A 102 -17.16 0.29 -2.99
C ALA A 102 -17.61 1.73 -2.73
N SER A 103 -17.25 2.65 -3.63
CA SER A 103 -17.68 4.05 -3.55
C SER A 103 -19.19 4.21 -3.72
N GLN A 104 -19.79 3.45 -4.65
CA GLN A 104 -21.24 3.46 -4.88
C GLN A 104 -22.01 2.91 -3.67
N ASN A 105 -21.57 1.77 -3.10
CA ASN A 105 -22.19 1.16 -1.93
C ASN A 105 -22.15 2.10 -0.71
N ARG A 106 -20.99 2.76 -0.47
CA ARG A 106 -20.88 3.77 0.61
C ARG A 106 -21.87 4.93 0.44
N LYS A 107 -22.06 5.42 -0.79
CA LYS A 107 -23.03 6.50 -1.07
C LYS A 107 -24.48 6.07 -0.84
N MET A 108 -24.78 4.80 -0.98
CA MET A 108 -26.10 4.22 -0.68
C MET A 108 -26.30 3.88 0.80
N GLY A 109 -25.27 4.06 1.62
CA GLY A 109 -25.33 3.76 3.06
C GLY A 109 -25.09 2.30 3.43
N ASP A 110 -24.64 1.47 2.49
CA ASP A 110 -24.40 0.03 2.65
C ASP A 110 -22.92 -0.30 2.34
N PRO A 111 -21.98 0.04 3.24
CA PRO A 111 -20.58 -0.29 3.05
C PRO A 111 -20.34 -1.78 3.21
N GLY A 112 -19.91 -2.43 2.13
CA GLY A 112 -19.53 -3.84 2.12
C GLY A 112 -18.05 -4.10 2.49
N PRO A 113 -17.56 -5.32 2.28
CA PRO A 113 -16.20 -5.75 2.60
C PRO A 113 -15.15 -5.27 1.58
N GLU A 114 -15.54 -4.50 0.57
CA GLU A 114 -14.71 -4.13 -0.57
C GLU A 114 -13.41 -3.43 -0.16
N GLY A 115 -13.42 -2.67 0.95
CA GLY A 115 -12.23 -2.01 1.47
C GLY A 115 -11.15 -3.02 1.90
N SER A 116 -11.53 -4.10 2.58
CA SER A 116 -10.61 -5.17 2.98
C SER A 116 -10.14 -6.00 1.79
N ILE A 117 -11.04 -6.29 0.82
CA ILE A 117 -10.72 -6.97 -0.43
C ILE A 117 -9.70 -6.13 -1.23
N GLY A 118 -10.01 -4.85 -1.43
CA GLY A 118 -9.16 -3.94 -2.19
C GLY A 118 -7.77 -3.78 -1.58
N LYS A 119 -7.68 -3.62 -0.26
CA LYS A 119 -6.41 -3.51 0.46
C LYS A 119 -5.54 -4.75 0.29
N MET A 120 -6.10 -5.93 0.47
CA MET A 120 -5.38 -7.19 0.34
C MET A 120 -4.93 -7.44 -1.11
N ALA A 121 -5.85 -7.30 -2.06
CA ALA A 121 -5.56 -7.52 -3.48
C ALA A 121 -4.54 -6.53 -4.03
N SER A 122 -4.61 -5.24 -3.63
CA SER A 122 -3.64 -4.23 -4.06
C SER A 122 -2.26 -4.48 -3.46
N ALA A 123 -2.15 -4.96 -2.22
CA ALA A 123 -0.87 -5.27 -1.60
C ALA A 123 -0.10 -6.37 -2.36
N ASP A 124 -0.78 -7.42 -2.78
CA ASP A 124 -0.17 -8.50 -3.57
C ASP A 124 0.13 -8.02 -4.99
N LEU A 125 -0.82 -7.34 -5.63
CA LEU A 125 -0.64 -6.79 -6.98
C LEU A 125 0.57 -5.84 -7.07
N ASN A 126 0.74 -4.94 -6.10
CA ASN A 126 1.84 -3.98 -6.08
C ASN A 126 3.21 -4.68 -5.97
N LYS A 127 3.31 -5.74 -5.18
CA LYS A 127 4.53 -6.54 -5.07
C LYS A 127 4.88 -7.21 -6.39
N GLU A 128 3.91 -7.87 -7.02
CA GLU A 128 4.10 -8.56 -8.30
C GLU A 128 4.43 -7.57 -9.43
N ILE A 129 3.80 -6.39 -9.46
CA ILE A 129 4.12 -5.32 -10.41
C ILE A 129 5.60 -4.94 -10.31
N TYR A 130 6.09 -4.64 -9.12
CA TYR A 130 7.47 -4.19 -8.97
C TYR A 130 8.50 -5.33 -9.07
N GLU A 131 8.12 -6.57 -8.81
CA GLU A 131 8.94 -7.74 -9.16
C GLU A 131 9.17 -7.81 -10.67
N LEU A 132 8.10 -7.72 -11.46
CA LEU A 132 8.22 -7.72 -12.92
C LEU A 132 8.93 -6.47 -13.46
N VAL A 133 8.74 -5.31 -12.84
CA VAL A 133 9.51 -4.09 -13.18
C VAL A 133 11.01 -4.32 -12.99
N MET A 134 11.42 -4.91 -11.87
CA MET A 134 12.83 -5.24 -11.62
C MET A 134 13.38 -6.23 -12.65
N ASP A 135 12.62 -7.27 -13.01
CA ASP A 135 13.00 -8.24 -14.05
C ASP A 135 13.19 -7.56 -15.40
N LEU A 136 12.31 -6.62 -15.76
CA LEU A 136 12.39 -5.86 -17.02
C LEU A 136 13.53 -4.83 -17.05
N MET A 137 14.03 -4.41 -15.91
CA MET A 137 15.22 -3.56 -15.79
C MET A 137 16.53 -4.38 -15.88
N GLY A 138 16.45 -5.69 -15.72
CA GLY A 138 17.64 -6.55 -15.74
C GLY A 138 18.67 -6.16 -14.66
N ALA A 139 19.94 -6.05 -15.04
CA ALA A 139 21.01 -5.72 -14.09
C ALA A 139 20.85 -4.32 -13.43
N GLU A 140 20.24 -3.37 -14.13
CA GLU A 140 19.98 -2.02 -13.59
C GLU A 140 19.00 -2.05 -12.41
N GLY A 141 18.09 -3.03 -12.36
CA GLY A 141 17.18 -3.22 -11.23
C GLY A 141 17.88 -3.49 -9.89
N MET A 142 19.13 -3.96 -9.91
CA MET A 142 19.93 -4.22 -8.71
C MET A 142 20.69 -3.00 -8.19
N LEU A 143 20.74 -1.90 -8.96
CA LEU A 143 21.46 -0.69 -8.59
C LEU A 143 20.61 0.17 -7.67
N TYR A 144 21.09 0.42 -6.46
CA TYR A 144 20.44 1.31 -5.49
C TYR A 144 21.33 2.52 -5.20
N GLY A 145 20.75 3.72 -5.28
CA GLY A 145 21.53 4.97 -5.24
C GLY A 145 22.21 5.25 -3.90
N SER A 146 21.49 5.16 -2.79
CA SER A 146 22.02 5.41 -1.46
C SER A 146 21.19 4.71 -0.39
N TYR A 147 21.87 4.22 0.66
CA TYR A 147 21.26 3.69 1.88
C TYR A 147 21.46 4.62 3.09
N GLU A 148 21.84 5.86 2.86
CA GLU A 148 21.88 6.85 3.93
C GLU A 148 20.50 7.03 4.54
N MET A 149 20.45 7.16 5.88
CA MET A 149 19.20 7.40 6.57
C MET A 149 18.72 8.83 6.30
N VAL A 150 17.65 8.94 5.54
CA VAL A 150 17.02 10.22 5.19
C VAL A 150 15.60 10.25 5.71
N ARG A 151 15.20 11.40 6.26
CA ARG A 151 13.79 11.66 6.57
C ARG A 151 13.15 12.30 5.35
N PRO A 152 12.24 11.59 4.63
CA PRO A 152 11.63 12.14 3.43
C PRO A 152 10.69 13.31 3.79
N GLU A 153 10.57 14.29 2.91
CA GLU A 153 9.62 15.40 3.04
C GLU A 153 8.17 14.93 2.89
N THR A 154 7.95 13.94 2.04
CA THR A 154 6.64 13.32 1.79
C THR A 154 6.68 11.83 2.08
N ALA A 155 5.78 11.36 2.93
CA ALA A 155 5.62 9.94 3.22
C ALA A 155 5.15 9.18 1.96
N MET A 156 5.58 7.91 1.85
CA MET A 156 5.21 6.97 0.78
C MET A 156 5.66 7.38 -0.64
N GLY A 157 6.47 8.41 -0.79
CA GLY A 157 7.05 8.78 -2.06
C GLY A 157 8.11 7.76 -2.51
N SER A 158 8.15 7.44 -3.80
CA SER A 158 9.27 6.73 -4.41
C SER A 158 9.60 7.36 -5.73
N ASP A 159 10.85 7.80 -5.85
CA ASP A 159 11.42 8.46 -7.01
C ASP A 159 12.08 7.48 -7.98
N THR A 160 12.33 6.24 -7.54
CA THR A 160 12.93 5.16 -8.34
C THR A 160 12.14 3.87 -8.22
N ALA A 161 12.21 3.03 -9.26
CA ALA A 161 11.55 1.72 -9.26
C ALA A 161 12.13 0.78 -8.20
N GLN A 162 13.44 0.83 -7.95
CA GLN A 162 14.11 0.04 -6.92
C GLN A 162 13.62 0.40 -5.52
N LYS A 163 13.46 1.70 -5.22
CA LYS A 163 12.92 2.17 -3.95
C LYS A 163 11.46 1.73 -3.80
N ALA A 164 10.65 1.87 -4.85
CA ALA A 164 9.27 1.40 -4.87
C ALA A 164 9.17 -0.10 -4.64
N PHE A 165 10.05 -0.91 -5.27
CA PHE A 165 10.14 -2.36 -5.04
C PHE A 165 10.36 -2.70 -3.55
N LEU A 166 11.27 -2.00 -2.88
CA LEU A 166 11.50 -2.18 -1.44
C LEU A 166 10.28 -1.71 -0.62
N ARG A 167 9.73 -0.55 -0.96
CA ARG A 167 8.63 0.10 -0.22
C ARG A 167 7.33 -0.72 -0.24
N VAL A 168 6.96 -1.33 -1.38
CA VAL A 168 5.71 -2.09 -1.50
C VAL A 168 5.66 -3.36 -0.65
N ARG A 169 6.80 -3.82 -0.09
CA ARG A 169 6.81 -4.93 0.88
C ARG A 169 5.96 -4.61 2.10
N ALA A 170 5.93 -3.34 2.51
CA ALA A 170 5.10 -2.87 3.61
C ALA A 170 3.59 -2.92 3.32
N ASN A 171 3.17 -2.93 2.05
CA ASN A 171 1.75 -2.91 1.70
C ASN A 171 0.94 -4.09 2.27
N SER A 172 1.57 -5.24 2.53
CA SER A 172 0.90 -6.38 3.16
C SER A 172 0.87 -6.32 4.70
N ILE A 173 1.48 -5.29 5.30
CA ILE A 173 1.59 -5.12 6.76
C ILE A 173 0.85 -3.87 7.22
N GLU A 174 1.15 -2.71 6.62
CA GLU A 174 0.55 -1.41 6.95
C GLU A 174 -0.96 -1.38 6.73
N GLY A 175 -1.71 -0.61 7.49
CA GLY A 175 -3.18 -0.53 7.39
C GLY A 175 -3.91 -1.83 7.73
N GLY A 176 -3.24 -2.75 8.42
CA GLY A 176 -3.68 -4.10 8.77
C GLY A 176 -3.05 -5.17 7.85
N THR A 177 -2.60 -6.26 8.45
CA THR A 177 -1.95 -7.35 7.68
C THR A 177 -2.95 -8.06 6.76
N SER A 178 -2.45 -8.76 5.76
CA SER A 178 -3.29 -9.58 4.87
C SER A 178 -4.11 -10.62 5.65
N GLU A 179 -3.57 -11.16 6.75
CA GLU A 179 -4.25 -12.11 7.64
C GLU A 179 -5.41 -11.44 8.37
N VAL A 180 -5.20 -10.24 8.91
CA VAL A 180 -6.27 -9.45 9.56
C VAL A 180 -7.38 -9.13 8.55
N MET A 181 -7.03 -8.80 7.30
CA MET A 181 -8.03 -8.56 6.26
C MET A 181 -8.85 -9.81 5.95
N ARG A 182 -8.22 -11.00 5.90
CA ARG A 182 -8.92 -12.28 5.70
C ARG A 182 -9.86 -12.60 6.86
N ASN A 183 -9.44 -12.37 8.11
CA ASN A 183 -10.31 -12.55 9.28
C ASN A 183 -11.55 -11.65 9.19
N ILE A 184 -11.38 -10.36 8.88
CA ILE A 184 -12.49 -9.42 8.73
C ILE A 184 -13.47 -9.88 7.63
N LEU A 185 -12.95 -10.46 6.54
CA LEU A 185 -13.78 -10.99 5.45
C LEU A 185 -14.52 -12.28 5.86
N GLY A 186 -13.90 -13.12 6.70
CA GLY A 186 -14.48 -14.37 7.16
C GLY A 186 -15.53 -14.20 8.27
N GLU A 187 -15.51 -13.06 8.97
CA GLU A 187 -16.45 -12.75 10.07
C GLU A 187 -17.72 -12.01 9.59
N ARG A 188 -17.78 -11.62 8.32
CA ARG A 188 -18.91 -10.91 7.69
C ARG A 188 -19.67 -11.79 6.71
#